data_6d6e9f8a1ba57f73e52a32219c59b900
#
_entry.id   6d6e9f8a1ba57f73e52a32219c59b900
#
_cell.length_a   1.000
_cell.length_b   1.000
_cell.length_c   1.000
_cell.angle_alpha   90.00
_cell.angle_beta   90.00
_cell.angle_gamma   90.00
#
_symmetry.space_group_name_H-M   'P 1'
#
loop_
_entity.id
_entity.type
_entity.pdbx_description
1 polymer ?
#
loop_
_entity_poly.entity_id
_entity_poly.type
_entity_poly.pdbx_seq_one_letter_code
_entity_poly.pdbx_strand_id
1 'polypeptide(L)'
;MTEIVRNGNEVLIKTGARIDTINAGDFEREINPVITESGVNVVFDCSELDYISSSGLRVVLKAQKMVTANKGEMKLTGVKPQIKKVFDMTGFSRFLKIN
;
A
#
# COMPACT_ATOMS: atom_id res chain seq x y z
N MET A 1 -8.37 2.70 10.11
CA MET A 1 -9.28 3.08 9.02
C MET A 1 -8.48 3.68 7.87
N THR A 2 -8.79 3.27 6.65
CA THR A 2 -8.11 3.75 5.45
C THR A 2 -8.69 5.09 5.03
N GLU A 3 -7.83 6.02 4.65
CA GLU A 3 -8.26 7.30 4.13
C GLU A 3 -7.62 7.51 2.77
N ILE A 4 -8.40 7.92 1.78
CA ILE A 4 -7.92 8.13 0.42
C ILE A 4 -8.12 9.59 0.04
N VAL A 5 -7.04 10.26 -0.31
CA VAL A 5 -7.07 11.66 -0.75
C VAL A 5 -6.58 11.69 -2.20
N ARG A 6 -7.37 12.29 -3.06
CA ARG A 6 -7.05 12.32 -4.48
C ARG A 6 -6.82 13.75 -4.97
N ASN A 7 -5.78 13.91 -5.79
CA ASN A 7 -5.47 15.18 -6.43
C ASN A 7 -5.04 14.88 -7.87
N GLY A 8 -6.00 14.93 -8.80
CA GLY A 8 -5.76 14.55 -10.19
C GLY A 8 -5.46 13.08 -10.31
N ASN A 9 -4.32 12.73 -10.90
CA ASN A 9 -3.86 11.34 -11.00
C ASN A 9 -2.92 10.95 -9.86
N GLU A 10 -2.74 11.82 -8.86
CA GLU A 10 -2.00 11.48 -7.66
C GLU A 10 -2.96 11.09 -6.57
N VAL A 11 -2.70 9.97 -5.92
CA VAL A 11 -3.56 9.43 -4.87
C VAL A 11 -2.73 9.12 -3.64
N LEU A 12 -3.14 9.67 -2.50
CA LEU A 12 -2.54 9.37 -1.22
C LEU A 12 -3.47 8.42 -0.46
N ILE A 13 -2.93 7.27 -0.07
CA ILE A 13 -3.68 6.29 0.72
C ILE A 13 -3.03 6.21 2.09
N LYS A 14 -3.78 6.60 3.12
CA LYS A 14 -3.33 6.48 4.50
C LYS A 14 -3.83 5.16 5.06
N THR A 15 -2.92 4.32 5.49
CA THR A 15 -3.24 2.93 5.87
C THR A 15 -3.89 2.80 7.24
N GLY A 16 -3.73 3.80 8.12
CA GLY A 16 -4.11 3.65 9.52
C GLY A 16 -3.11 2.80 10.28
N ALA A 17 -3.48 2.40 11.51
CA ALA A 17 -2.54 1.75 12.43
C ALA A 17 -2.28 0.28 12.12
N ARG A 18 -3.25 -0.41 11.52
CA ARG A 18 -3.16 -1.86 11.33
C ARG A 18 -3.74 -2.29 10.00
N ILE A 19 -3.05 -3.22 9.33
CA ILE A 19 -3.62 -4.00 8.25
C ILE A 19 -3.46 -5.45 8.67
N ASP A 20 -4.53 -6.03 9.18
CA ASP A 20 -4.49 -7.38 9.74
C ASP A 20 -5.40 -8.34 8.96
N THR A 21 -5.47 -9.58 9.40
CA THR A 21 -6.26 -10.61 8.73
C THR A 21 -7.74 -10.26 8.67
N ILE A 22 -8.22 -9.49 9.64
CA ILE A 22 -9.63 -9.13 9.72
C ILE A 22 -9.98 -8.01 8.74
N ASN A 23 -9.14 -6.97 8.65
CA ASN A 23 -9.45 -5.79 7.85
C ASN A 23 -8.78 -5.75 6.47
N ALA A 24 -7.91 -6.72 6.15
CA ALA A 24 -7.19 -6.70 4.88
C ALA A 24 -8.14 -6.75 3.67
N GLY A 25 -9.22 -7.51 3.76
CA GLY A 25 -10.22 -7.57 2.69
C GLY A 25 -10.93 -6.25 2.47
N ASP A 26 -11.29 -5.57 3.55
CA ASP A 26 -11.92 -4.25 3.46
C ASP A 26 -10.94 -3.23 2.89
N PHE A 27 -9.69 -3.28 3.33
CA PHE A 27 -8.64 -2.41 2.81
C PHE A 27 -8.47 -2.62 1.30
N GLU A 28 -8.42 -3.86 0.85
CA GLU A 28 -8.31 -4.17 -0.57
C GLU A 28 -9.50 -3.62 -1.35
N ARG A 29 -10.71 -3.80 -0.87
CA ARG A 29 -11.91 -3.28 -1.53
C ARG A 29 -11.90 -1.75 -1.63
N GLU A 30 -11.42 -1.09 -0.60
CA GLU A 30 -11.37 0.37 -0.57
C GLU A 30 -10.37 0.93 -1.60
N ILE A 31 -9.21 0.30 -1.76
CA ILE A 31 -8.18 0.79 -2.67
C ILE A 31 -8.34 0.30 -4.11
N ASN A 32 -9.09 -0.78 -4.31
CA ASN A 32 -9.21 -1.41 -5.63
C ASN A 32 -9.65 -0.46 -6.75
N PRO A 33 -10.66 0.41 -6.55
CA PRO A 33 -11.04 1.35 -7.61
C PRO A 33 -9.92 2.29 -8.04
N VAL A 34 -8.99 2.59 -7.13
CA VAL A 34 -7.88 3.50 -7.42
C VAL A 34 -6.75 2.77 -8.12
N ILE A 35 -6.36 1.61 -7.62
CA ILE A 35 -5.19 0.89 -8.14
C ILE A 35 -5.44 0.26 -9.50
N THR A 36 -6.70 0.19 -9.92
CA THR A 36 -7.06 -0.32 -11.25
C THR A 36 -7.15 0.77 -12.31
N GLU A 37 -7.02 2.03 -11.94
CA GLU A 37 -7.02 3.13 -12.91
C GLU A 37 -5.69 3.19 -13.65
N SER A 38 -5.74 3.66 -14.89
CA SER A 38 -4.56 3.80 -15.73
C SER A 38 -3.78 5.07 -15.37
N GLY A 39 -2.45 4.93 -15.22
CA GLY A 39 -1.57 6.08 -15.04
C GLY A 39 -1.64 6.78 -13.69
N VAL A 40 -2.15 6.11 -12.68
CA VAL A 40 -2.29 6.68 -11.33
C VAL A 40 -0.96 6.58 -10.59
N ASN A 41 -0.59 7.66 -9.90
CA ASN A 41 0.57 7.68 -9.01
C ASN A 41 0.07 7.54 -7.58
N VAL A 42 0.40 6.42 -6.95
CA VAL A 42 -0.12 6.07 -5.63
C VAL A 42 0.99 6.19 -4.59
N VAL A 43 0.69 6.90 -3.51
CA VAL A 43 1.55 6.98 -2.34
C VAL A 43 0.81 6.35 -1.17
N PHE A 44 1.38 5.30 -0.59
CA PHE A 44 0.89 4.74 0.67
C PHE A 44 1.59 5.46 1.81
N ASP A 45 0.83 6.24 2.57
CA ASP A 45 1.34 6.86 3.78
C ASP A 45 1.20 5.85 4.92
N CYS A 46 2.33 5.29 5.32
CA CYS A 46 2.41 4.26 6.35
C CYS A 46 2.85 4.82 7.70
N SER A 47 2.79 6.14 7.87
CA SER A 47 3.32 6.79 9.09
C SER A 47 2.63 6.33 10.37
N GLU A 48 1.38 5.90 10.28
CA GLU A 48 0.65 5.39 11.44
C GLU A 48 0.63 3.87 11.51
N LEU A 49 1.19 3.20 10.52
CA LEU A 49 1.12 1.74 10.44
C LEU A 49 2.07 1.08 11.43
N ASP A 50 1.51 0.37 12.41
CA ASP A 50 2.25 -0.33 13.46
C ASP A 50 2.30 -1.84 13.24
N TYR A 51 1.36 -2.39 12.47
CA TYR A 51 1.26 -3.83 12.28
C TYR A 51 0.70 -4.15 10.89
N ILE A 52 1.29 -5.15 10.27
CA ILE A 52 0.80 -5.67 8.99
C ILE A 52 0.87 -7.19 9.02
N SER A 53 -0.25 -7.84 8.65
CA SER A 53 -0.32 -9.30 8.56
C SER A 53 0.16 -9.79 7.21
N SER A 54 0.29 -11.12 7.06
CA SER A 54 0.61 -11.69 5.76
C SER A 54 -0.47 -11.39 4.72
N SER A 55 -1.73 -11.32 5.14
CA SER A 55 -2.83 -10.91 4.26
C SER A 55 -2.67 -9.47 3.81
N GLY A 56 -2.27 -8.58 4.73
CA GLY A 56 -2.00 -7.18 4.42
C GLY A 56 -0.83 -7.03 3.46
N LEU A 57 0.23 -7.79 3.66
CA LEU A 57 1.38 -7.80 2.76
C LEU A 57 0.98 -8.18 1.33
N ARG A 58 0.11 -9.17 1.19
CA ARG A 58 -0.40 -9.58 -0.13
C ARG A 58 -1.16 -8.46 -0.81
N VAL A 59 -1.97 -7.73 -0.07
CA VAL A 59 -2.74 -6.61 -0.64
C VAL A 59 -1.81 -5.52 -1.14
N VAL A 60 -0.80 -5.16 -0.35
CA VAL A 60 0.19 -4.15 -0.76
C VAL A 60 0.94 -4.59 -2.00
N LEU A 61 1.38 -5.86 -2.04
CA LEU A 61 2.10 -6.38 -3.20
C LEU A 61 1.22 -6.43 -4.44
N LYS A 62 -0.04 -6.84 -4.28
CA LYS A 62 -1.01 -6.86 -5.38
C LYS A 62 -1.23 -5.45 -5.90
N ALA A 63 -1.35 -4.46 -5.01
CA ALA A 63 -1.51 -3.07 -5.41
C ALA A 63 -0.33 -2.61 -6.25
N GLN A 64 0.90 -2.94 -5.85
CA GLN A 64 2.10 -2.59 -6.61
C GLN A 64 2.05 -3.16 -8.02
N LYS A 65 1.70 -4.44 -8.14
CA LYS A 65 1.62 -5.11 -9.44
C LYS A 65 0.56 -4.49 -10.33
N MET A 66 -0.61 -4.19 -9.78
CA MET A 66 -1.71 -3.61 -10.55
C MET A 66 -1.43 -2.19 -11.00
N VAL A 67 -0.88 -1.37 -10.12
CA VAL A 67 -0.51 0.01 -10.47
C VAL A 67 0.54 0.01 -11.58
N THR A 68 1.55 -0.85 -11.46
CA THR A 68 2.59 -0.96 -12.48
C THR A 68 2.03 -1.46 -13.81
N ALA A 69 1.16 -2.47 -13.76
CA ALA A 69 0.53 -3.02 -14.97
C ALA A 69 -0.33 -1.98 -15.68
N ASN A 70 -0.92 -1.05 -14.93
CA ASN A 70 -1.75 0.01 -15.48
C ASN A 70 -0.97 1.30 -15.73
N LYS A 71 0.35 1.20 -15.85
CA LYS A 71 1.25 2.29 -16.23
C LYS A 71 1.33 3.42 -15.20
N GLY A 72 1.06 3.12 -13.95
CA GLY A 72 1.22 4.03 -12.83
C GLY A 72 2.47 3.77 -12.04
N GLU A 73 2.64 4.51 -10.96
CA GLU A 73 3.72 4.32 -10.01
C GLU A 73 3.16 4.24 -8.60
N MET A 74 3.84 3.50 -7.75
CA MET A 74 3.45 3.36 -6.35
C MET A 74 4.68 3.42 -5.47
N LYS A 75 4.58 4.15 -4.37
CA LYS A 75 5.63 4.17 -3.35
C LYS A 75 5.00 4.19 -1.96
N LEU A 76 5.79 3.77 -0.97
CA LEU A 76 5.41 3.77 0.43
C LEU A 76 6.25 4.81 1.17
N THR A 77 5.61 5.63 1.98
CA THR A 77 6.30 6.65 2.77
C THR A 77 6.01 6.47 4.25
N GLY A 78 6.90 6.97 5.09
CA GLY A 78 6.72 6.94 6.53
C GLY A 78 6.75 5.54 7.13
N VAL A 79 7.35 4.58 6.44
CA VAL A 79 7.37 3.19 6.90
C VAL A 79 8.23 3.07 8.14
N LYS A 80 7.62 2.60 9.23
CA LYS A 80 8.32 2.44 10.50
C LYS A 80 9.34 1.29 10.40
N PRO A 81 10.43 1.34 11.18
CA PRO A 81 11.46 0.31 11.11
C PRO A 81 10.94 -1.12 11.28
N GLN A 82 9.99 -1.33 12.19
CA GLN A 82 9.42 -2.66 12.41
C GLN A 82 8.63 -3.16 11.20
N ILE A 83 8.01 -2.25 10.44
CA ILE A 83 7.26 -2.61 9.22
C ILE A 83 8.23 -2.84 8.08
N LYS A 84 9.23 -1.98 7.94
CA LYS A 84 10.26 -2.18 6.91
C LYS A 84 10.98 -3.50 7.07
N LYS A 85 11.23 -3.89 8.32
CA LYS A 85 11.85 -5.17 8.62
C LYS A 85 11.01 -6.34 8.10
N VAL A 86 9.69 -6.27 8.21
CA VAL A 86 8.79 -7.30 7.67
C VAL A 86 8.91 -7.36 6.16
N PHE A 87 8.92 -6.23 5.48
CA PHE A 87 9.11 -6.21 4.02
C PHE A 87 10.46 -6.79 3.62
N ASP A 88 11.52 -6.46 4.37
CA ASP A 88 12.86 -6.97 4.09
C ASP A 88 12.93 -8.48 4.28
N MET A 89 12.36 -8.99 5.35
CA MET A 89 12.40 -10.42 5.68
C MET A 89 11.61 -11.26 4.69
N THR A 90 10.52 -10.72 4.15
CA THR A 90 9.70 -11.43 3.17
C THR A 90 10.20 -11.27 1.74
N GLY A 91 11.19 -10.40 1.51
CA GLY A 91 11.72 -10.11 0.20
C GLY A 91 10.89 -9.09 -0.59
N PHE A 92 9.83 -8.57 0.01
CA PHE A 92 8.92 -7.64 -0.68
C PHE A 92 9.56 -6.28 -0.93
N SER A 93 10.60 -5.90 -0.17
CA SER A 93 11.34 -4.66 -0.39
C SER A 93 11.92 -4.56 -1.80
N ARG A 94 12.14 -5.70 -2.45
CA ARG A 94 12.67 -5.73 -3.82
C ARG A 94 11.67 -5.18 -4.83
N PHE A 95 10.39 -5.27 -4.53
CA PHE A 95 9.31 -4.90 -5.46
C PHE A 95 8.67 -3.58 -5.10
N LEU A 96 8.94 -3.07 -3.91
CA LEU A 96 8.29 -1.87 -3.38
C LEU A 96 9.30 -0.73 -3.28
N LYS A 97 8.86 0.46 -3.68
CA LYS A 97 9.65 1.69 -3.46
C LYS A 97 9.32 2.20 -2.07
N ILE A 98 10.25 2.05 -1.16
CA ILE A 98 10.08 2.46 0.23
C ILE A 98 10.99 3.65 0.50
N ASN A 99 10.39 4.76 0.87
CA ASN A 99 11.11 5.98 1.23
C ASN A 99 11.19 6.12 2.75
#